data_0c61f8f74361baff45b01f872369d9a0
#
_entry.id   0c61f8f74361baff45b01f872369d9a0
#
_cell.length_a   1.000
_cell.length_b   1.000
_cell.length_c   1.000
_cell.angle_alpha   90.00
_cell.angle_beta   90.00
_cell.angle_gamma   90.00
#
_symmetry.space_group_name_H-M   'P 1'
#
loop_
_entity.id
_entity.type
_entity.pdbx_description
1 polymer ?
#
loop_
_entity_poly.entity_id
_entity_poly.type
_entity_poly.pdbx_seq_one_letter_code
_entity_poly.pdbx_strand_id
1 'polypeptide(L)'
;MSFTLPIGAPAPEFRLPATDGKTYALSDFKDDPVLVVFFTCNHCPYVTGSDEATRGSAEKFSDRGVRFVAINSNSRNTYAEDDFPHMVERMREHKFPWLYLHDENQEVARAYGALRTPHFYVFDRDRHLIYTGRALDNPRQSEKAATHDLDRALKEYLAGKPVTVPMTNPVGCNVKWEGRDAHWMPAEACDLV
;
A
#
# COMPACT_ATOMS: atom_id res chain seq x y z
N MET A 1 -15.17 14.05 8.04
CA MET A 1 -13.98 13.97 7.14
C MET A 1 -13.63 12.50 7.04
N SER A 2 -13.30 12.02 5.87
CA SER A 2 -12.78 10.64 5.70
C SER A 2 -11.44 10.53 6.42
N PHE A 3 -11.18 9.45 7.16
CA PHE A 3 -9.89 9.22 7.81
C PHE A 3 -8.79 9.00 6.77
N THR A 4 -9.08 8.27 5.70
CA THR A 4 -8.15 8.05 4.59
C THR A 4 -8.17 9.23 3.60
N LEU A 5 -7.13 9.35 2.80
CA LEU A 5 -7.02 10.39 1.78
C LEU A 5 -8.25 10.40 0.87
N PRO A 6 -8.88 11.56 0.63
CA PRO A 6 -9.96 11.66 -0.35
C PRO A 6 -9.42 11.58 -1.78
N ILE A 7 -10.25 11.06 -2.69
CA ILE A 7 -9.93 11.05 -4.12
C ILE A 7 -9.65 12.47 -4.62
N GLY A 8 -8.61 12.64 -5.42
CA GLY A 8 -8.10 13.92 -5.91
C GLY A 8 -7.14 14.63 -4.95
N ALA A 9 -6.93 14.12 -3.73
CA ALA A 9 -5.93 14.69 -2.82
C ALA A 9 -4.51 14.49 -3.36
N PRO A 10 -3.59 15.45 -3.11
CA PRO A 10 -2.19 15.26 -3.44
C PRO A 10 -1.56 14.19 -2.52
N ALA A 11 -0.60 13.44 -3.07
CA ALA A 11 0.17 12.48 -2.29
C ALA A 11 0.94 13.19 -1.16
N PRO A 12 0.77 12.76 0.10
CA PRO A 12 1.59 13.27 1.19
C PRO A 12 3.07 12.95 0.98
N GLU A 13 3.94 13.91 1.31
CA GLU A 13 5.37 13.74 1.21
C GLU A 13 5.89 12.67 2.16
N PHE A 14 6.91 11.95 1.71
CA PHE A 14 7.67 11.04 2.56
C PHE A 14 9.15 11.07 2.19
N ARG A 15 10.00 10.67 3.14
CA ARG A 15 11.41 10.39 2.93
C ARG A 15 11.80 9.25 3.89
N LEU A 16 11.91 8.04 3.37
CA LEU A 16 12.00 6.81 4.17
C LEU A 16 13.20 5.94 3.75
N PRO A 17 13.84 5.25 4.71
CA PRO A 17 14.83 4.24 4.40
C PRO A 17 14.18 3.03 3.73
N ALA A 18 14.90 2.42 2.78
CA ALA A 18 14.48 1.24 2.05
C ALA A 18 15.37 0.03 2.35
N THR A 19 14.84 -1.15 2.12
CA THR A 19 15.55 -2.43 2.34
C THR A 19 16.77 -2.66 1.44
N ASP A 20 16.95 -1.86 0.40
CA ASP A 20 18.15 -1.85 -0.46
C ASP A 20 19.31 -0.98 0.08
N GLY A 21 19.13 -0.41 1.27
CA GLY A 21 20.11 0.43 1.95
C GLY A 21 20.10 1.90 1.51
N LYS A 22 19.16 2.31 0.65
CA LYS A 22 18.98 3.71 0.23
C LYS A 22 17.82 4.37 0.97
N THR A 23 17.69 5.68 0.79
CA THR A 23 16.55 6.46 1.24
C THR A 23 15.82 7.03 0.03
N TYR A 24 14.51 6.91 0.01
CA TYR A 24 13.66 7.41 -1.07
C TYR A 24 12.64 8.43 -0.57
N ALA A 25 12.48 9.50 -1.35
CA ALA A 25 11.45 10.51 -1.16
C ALA A 25 10.39 10.41 -2.25
N LEU A 26 9.20 10.96 -2.03
CA LEU A 26 8.14 11.02 -3.04
C LEU A 26 8.64 11.64 -4.36
N SER A 27 9.50 12.66 -4.27
CA SER A 27 10.09 13.36 -5.43
C SER A 27 10.97 12.47 -6.32
N ASP A 28 11.50 11.35 -5.79
CA ASP A 28 12.33 10.41 -6.57
C ASP A 28 11.51 9.66 -7.63
N PHE A 29 10.19 9.64 -7.48
CA PHE A 29 9.24 8.98 -8.39
C PHE A 29 8.58 9.95 -9.38
N LYS A 30 9.00 11.22 -9.44
CA LYS A 30 8.36 12.29 -10.24
C LYS A 30 8.20 11.96 -11.73
N ASP A 31 9.09 11.13 -12.27
CA ASP A 31 9.10 10.75 -13.68
C ASP A 31 8.22 9.51 -14.00
N ASP A 32 7.77 8.79 -12.96
CA ASP A 32 6.86 7.66 -13.14
C ASP A 32 5.43 8.17 -13.42
N PRO A 33 4.80 7.77 -14.55
CA PRO A 33 3.45 8.21 -14.92
C PRO A 33 2.37 7.87 -13.91
N VAL A 34 2.52 6.73 -13.22
CA VAL A 34 1.60 6.27 -12.17
C VAL A 34 2.40 5.73 -11.00
N LEU A 35 2.03 6.14 -9.81
CA LEU A 35 2.65 5.66 -8.57
C LEU A 35 1.61 4.90 -7.74
N VAL A 36 1.90 3.65 -7.41
CA VAL A 36 1.15 2.84 -6.45
C VAL A 36 1.93 2.80 -5.15
N VAL A 37 1.42 3.47 -4.12
CA VAL A 37 1.91 3.34 -2.74
C VAL A 37 0.99 2.37 -2.01
N PHE A 38 1.55 1.39 -1.30
CA PHE A 38 0.73 0.52 -0.49
C PHE A 38 1.35 0.22 0.87
N PHE A 39 0.51 0.32 1.91
CA PHE A 39 0.91 -0.06 3.26
C PHE A 39 0.79 -1.56 3.42
N THR A 40 1.86 -2.16 3.88
CA THR A 40 2.01 -3.62 4.01
C THR A 40 2.78 -3.96 5.28
N CYS A 41 3.02 -5.24 5.52
CA CYS A 41 3.82 -5.71 6.64
C CYS A 41 4.39 -7.10 6.34
N ASN A 42 5.11 -7.70 7.29
CA ASN A 42 5.77 -8.99 7.04
C ASN A 42 4.93 -10.21 7.45
N HIS A 43 4.04 -10.07 8.44
CA HIS A 43 3.38 -11.21 9.09
C HIS A 43 1.88 -11.37 8.77
N CYS A 44 1.21 -10.33 8.26
CA CYS A 44 -0.25 -10.36 8.08
C CYS A 44 -0.68 -11.39 7.02
N PRO A 45 -1.59 -12.34 7.35
CA PRO A 45 -2.03 -13.37 6.39
C PRO A 45 -2.79 -12.80 5.19
N TYR A 46 -3.32 -11.59 5.26
CA TYR A 46 -3.91 -10.88 4.12
C TYR A 46 -2.86 -10.32 3.18
N VAL A 47 -1.68 -9.98 3.71
CA VAL A 47 -0.52 -9.57 2.90
C VAL A 47 0.08 -10.80 2.24
N THR A 48 0.50 -11.80 3.02
CA THR A 48 1.17 -13.00 2.48
C THR A 48 0.28 -13.77 1.50
N GLY A 49 -1.03 -13.81 1.74
CA GLY A 49 -1.99 -14.45 0.83
C GLY A 49 -2.21 -13.67 -0.49
N SER A 50 -1.88 -12.39 -0.54
CA SER A 50 -2.02 -11.55 -1.74
C SER A 50 -0.71 -11.17 -2.42
N ASP A 51 0.44 -11.61 -1.90
CA ASP A 51 1.77 -11.25 -2.42
C ASP A 51 1.91 -11.55 -3.91
N GLU A 52 1.55 -12.76 -4.33
CA GLU A 52 1.69 -13.16 -5.74
C GLU A 52 0.72 -12.41 -6.66
N ALA A 53 -0.48 -12.10 -6.19
CA ALA A 53 -1.42 -11.27 -6.95
C ALA A 53 -0.90 -9.83 -7.08
N THR A 54 -0.34 -9.26 -6.00
CA THR A 54 0.29 -7.93 -6.01
C THR A 54 1.54 -7.92 -6.91
N ARG A 55 2.37 -8.97 -6.86
CA ARG A 55 3.50 -9.17 -7.77
C ARG A 55 3.03 -9.17 -9.23
N GLY A 56 2.03 -9.99 -9.54
CA GLY A 56 1.47 -10.06 -10.89
C GLY A 56 0.96 -8.71 -11.40
N SER A 57 0.35 -7.90 -10.54
CA SER A 57 -0.05 -6.54 -10.89
C SER A 57 1.16 -5.63 -11.14
N ALA A 58 2.17 -5.65 -10.28
CA ALA A 58 3.36 -4.83 -10.42
C ALA A 58 4.13 -5.17 -11.71
N GLU A 59 4.34 -6.44 -12.01
CA GLU A 59 5.01 -6.91 -13.23
C GLU A 59 4.20 -6.56 -14.49
N LYS A 60 2.88 -6.79 -14.47
CA LYS A 60 1.97 -6.54 -15.59
C LYS A 60 1.93 -5.09 -16.04
N PHE A 61 2.07 -4.15 -15.13
CA PHE A 61 1.95 -2.72 -15.44
C PHE A 61 3.29 -1.98 -15.44
N SER A 62 4.43 -2.66 -15.15
CA SER A 62 5.76 -2.05 -15.12
C SER A 62 6.13 -1.36 -16.42
N ASP A 63 5.96 -2.02 -17.57
CA ASP A 63 6.27 -1.49 -18.90
C ASP A 63 5.33 -0.36 -19.33
N ARG A 64 4.27 -0.12 -18.57
CA ARG A 64 3.32 0.97 -18.78
C ARG A 64 3.58 2.17 -17.87
N GLY A 65 4.72 2.19 -17.18
CA GLY A 65 5.13 3.29 -16.32
C GLY A 65 4.43 3.31 -14.97
N VAL A 66 3.99 2.17 -14.46
CA VAL A 66 3.44 2.06 -13.11
C VAL A 66 4.53 1.62 -12.15
N ARG A 67 4.85 2.46 -11.17
CA ARG A 67 5.80 2.18 -10.09
C ARG A 67 5.06 1.74 -8.83
N PHE A 68 5.52 0.63 -8.24
CA PHE A 68 5.02 0.16 -6.94
C PHE A 68 6.02 0.47 -5.82
N VAL A 69 5.51 1.00 -4.72
CA VAL A 69 6.26 1.30 -3.50
C VAL A 69 5.50 0.77 -2.30
N ALA A 70 6.09 -0.18 -1.60
CA ALA A 70 5.57 -0.75 -0.36
C ALA A 70 6.08 0.05 0.84
N ILE A 71 5.24 0.27 1.85
CA ILE A 71 5.62 0.92 3.10
C ILE A 71 5.18 0.03 4.26
N ASN A 72 6.11 -0.30 5.16
CA ASN A 72 5.79 -0.90 6.45
C ASN A 72 5.82 0.17 7.54
N SER A 73 4.66 0.36 8.16
CA SER A 73 4.48 1.27 9.30
C SER A 73 4.05 0.55 10.57
N ASN A 74 4.06 -0.79 10.58
CA ASN A 74 3.69 -1.54 11.77
C ASN A 74 4.75 -1.40 12.87
N SER A 75 4.29 -1.20 14.10
CA SER A 75 5.18 -1.19 15.26
C SER A 75 5.74 -2.59 15.52
N ARG A 76 7.07 -2.70 15.59
CA ARG A 76 7.80 -3.90 16.01
C ARG A 76 7.51 -4.29 17.46
N ASN A 77 7.07 -3.35 18.29
CA ASN A 77 6.71 -3.60 19.67
C ASN A 77 5.38 -4.36 19.79
N THR A 78 4.56 -4.31 18.77
CA THR A 78 3.33 -5.11 18.66
C THR A 78 3.62 -6.48 18.01
N TYR A 79 4.43 -6.50 16.95
CA TYR A 79 4.88 -7.71 16.25
C TYR A 79 6.35 -7.57 15.85
N ALA A 80 7.22 -8.35 16.47
CA ALA A 80 8.67 -8.31 16.24
C ALA A 80 9.05 -8.61 14.79
N GLU A 81 8.24 -9.42 14.10
CA GLU A 81 8.44 -9.77 12.70
C GLU A 81 8.25 -8.59 11.73
N ASP A 82 7.72 -7.45 12.20
CA ASP A 82 7.56 -6.24 11.38
C ASP A 82 8.74 -5.26 11.51
N ASP A 83 9.84 -5.67 12.11
CA ASP A 83 11.05 -4.86 12.16
C ASP A 83 11.80 -4.77 10.82
N PHE A 84 12.73 -3.84 10.73
CA PHE A 84 13.49 -3.59 9.50
C PHE A 84 14.35 -4.79 9.03
N PRO A 85 15.04 -5.55 9.92
CA PRO A 85 15.77 -6.74 9.52
C PRO A 85 14.89 -7.79 8.81
N HIS A 86 13.69 -8.07 9.32
CA HIS A 86 12.77 -9.01 8.69
C HIS A 86 12.23 -8.48 7.34
N MET A 87 12.07 -7.16 7.19
CA MET A 87 11.75 -6.57 5.88
C MET A 87 12.86 -6.85 4.85
N VAL A 88 14.12 -6.68 5.24
CA VAL A 88 15.28 -6.97 4.35
C VAL A 88 15.31 -8.46 3.97
N GLU A 89 15.11 -9.35 4.95
CA GLU A 89 15.08 -10.79 4.70
C GLU A 89 13.94 -11.17 3.74
N ARG A 90 12.73 -10.66 3.98
CA ARG A 90 11.57 -10.90 3.14
C ARG A 90 11.81 -10.46 1.68
N MET A 91 12.42 -9.30 1.45
CA MET A 91 12.78 -8.83 0.12
C MET A 91 13.83 -9.72 -0.54
N ARG A 92 14.82 -10.19 0.23
CA ARG A 92 15.86 -11.10 -0.25
C ARG A 92 15.28 -12.46 -0.69
N GLU A 93 14.35 -13.00 0.09
CA GLU A 93 13.72 -14.31 -0.15
C GLU A 93 12.75 -14.26 -1.32
N HIS A 94 11.84 -13.30 -1.31
CA HIS A 94 10.76 -13.23 -2.28
C HIS A 94 11.12 -12.44 -3.55
N LYS A 95 12.14 -11.58 -3.51
CA LYS A 95 12.56 -10.74 -4.65
C LYS A 95 11.39 -9.99 -5.29
N PHE A 96 10.59 -9.35 -4.49
CA PHE A 96 9.44 -8.58 -4.96
C PHE A 96 9.86 -7.45 -5.90
N PRO A 97 9.06 -7.12 -6.94
CA PRO A 97 9.39 -6.11 -7.94
C PRO A 97 9.10 -4.67 -7.50
N TRP A 98 9.04 -4.40 -6.20
CA TRP A 98 8.80 -3.06 -5.63
C TRP A 98 9.89 -2.67 -4.64
N LEU A 99 9.98 -1.37 -4.35
CA LEU A 99 10.75 -0.86 -3.22
C LEU A 99 9.98 -1.09 -1.92
N TYR A 100 10.68 -1.45 -0.84
CA TYR A 100 10.08 -1.66 0.46
C TYR A 100 10.68 -0.70 1.48
N LEU A 101 9.88 0.29 1.88
CA LEU A 101 10.27 1.41 2.73
C LEU A 101 9.78 1.20 4.16
N HIS A 102 10.52 1.74 5.13
CA HIS A 102 10.19 1.65 6.55
C HIS A 102 9.79 3.00 7.14
N ASP A 103 8.53 3.10 7.59
CA ASP A 103 7.95 4.25 8.27
C ASP A 103 7.88 3.97 9.78
N GLU A 104 9.06 3.93 10.45
CA GLU A 104 9.19 3.54 11.85
C GLU A 104 8.39 4.44 12.81
N ASN A 105 8.33 5.75 12.53
CA ASN A 105 7.60 6.72 13.35
C ASN A 105 6.12 6.84 13.01
N GLN A 106 5.65 6.12 11.97
CA GLN A 106 4.25 6.04 11.54
C GLN A 106 3.64 7.37 11.06
N GLU A 107 4.48 8.36 10.77
CA GLU A 107 4.00 9.67 10.30
C GLU A 107 3.40 9.58 8.90
N VAL A 108 4.01 8.75 8.02
CA VAL A 108 3.50 8.56 6.66
C VAL A 108 2.18 7.79 6.69
N ALA A 109 2.06 6.73 7.49
CA ALA A 109 0.79 6.03 7.66
C ALA A 109 -0.33 6.95 8.13
N ARG A 110 -0.04 7.87 9.07
CA ARG A 110 -1.01 8.87 9.54
C ARG A 110 -1.39 9.86 8.45
N ALA A 111 -0.41 10.36 7.70
CA ALA A 111 -0.64 11.33 6.63
C ALA A 111 -1.50 10.77 5.50
N TYR A 112 -1.32 9.47 5.16
CA TYR A 112 -2.14 8.77 4.17
C TYR A 112 -3.49 8.31 4.72
N GLY A 113 -3.66 8.28 6.04
CA GLY A 113 -4.82 7.67 6.68
C GLY A 113 -4.89 6.16 6.41
N ALA A 114 -3.74 5.48 6.52
CA ALA A 114 -3.66 4.04 6.32
C ALA A 114 -4.39 3.28 7.42
N LEU A 115 -5.29 2.37 7.06
CA LEU A 115 -6.14 1.63 8.01
C LEU A 115 -5.73 0.18 8.16
N ARG A 116 -5.33 -0.44 7.07
CA ARG A 116 -5.13 -1.87 6.95
C ARG A 116 -3.79 -2.20 6.30
N THR A 117 -3.37 -3.43 6.43
CA THR A 117 -2.32 -4.05 5.63
C THR A 117 -2.90 -5.32 4.95
N PRO A 118 -2.94 -5.35 3.58
CA PRO A 118 -2.54 -4.29 2.66
C PRO A 118 -3.59 -3.18 2.46
N HIS A 119 -3.15 -1.94 2.20
CA HIS A 119 -4.00 -0.81 1.80
C HIS A 119 -3.30 -0.03 0.68
N PHE A 120 -3.95 0.08 -0.49
CA PHE A 120 -3.38 0.63 -1.72
C PHE A 120 -3.86 2.04 -2.00
N TYR A 121 -2.95 2.86 -2.54
CA TYR A 121 -3.18 4.22 -3.01
C TYR A 121 -2.54 4.37 -4.40
N VAL A 122 -3.32 4.74 -5.40
CA VAL A 122 -2.85 4.95 -6.77
C VAL A 122 -2.89 6.43 -7.08
N PHE A 123 -1.76 6.98 -7.47
CA PHE A 123 -1.60 8.38 -7.84
C PHE A 123 -1.30 8.51 -9.32
N ASP A 124 -1.89 9.53 -9.95
CA ASP A 124 -1.61 9.90 -11.32
C ASP A 124 -0.24 10.59 -11.47
N ARG A 125 0.06 11.09 -12.69
CA ARG A 125 1.32 11.78 -12.99
C ARG A 125 1.53 13.03 -12.13
N ASP A 126 0.46 13.75 -11.80
CA ASP A 126 0.50 14.98 -10.98
C ASP A 126 0.40 14.67 -9.48
N ARG A 127 0.47 13.38 -9.13
CA ARG A 127 0.37 12.87 -7.74
C ARG A 127 -0.97 13.17 -7.08
N HIS A 128 -2.05 13.22 -7.85
CA HIS A 128 -3.40 13.20 -7.30
C HIS A 128 -3.92 11.77 -7.16
N LEU A 129 -4.59 11.50 -6.05
CA LEU A 129 -5.15 10.18 -5.75
C LEU A 129 -6.31 9.84 -6.69
N ILE A 130 -6.17 8.75 -7.45
CA ILE A 130 -7.19 8.28 -8.39
C ILE A 130 -7.88 6.99 -7.93
N TYR A 131 -7.24 6.24 -7.02
CA TYR A 131 -7.82 5.04 -6.43
C TYR A 131 -7.25 4.80 -5.03
N THR A 132 -8.11 4.34 -4.10
CA THR A 132 -7.67 3.82 -2.80
C THR A 132 -8.52 2.64 -2.37
N GLY A 133 -7.89 1.70 -1.63
CA GLY A 133 -8.57 0.55 -1.06
C GLY A 133 -7.80 -0.77 -1.20
N ARG A 134 -8.50 -1.84 -1.58
CA ARG A 134 -7.96 -3.19 -1.69
C ARG A 134 -7.42 -3.47 -3.09
N ALA A 135 -6.48 -4.43 -3.22
CA ALA A 135 -6.09 -4.94 -4.54
C ALA A 135 -7.15 -5.90 -5.10
N LEU A 136 -7.69 -6.76 -4.24
CA LEU A 136 -8.68 -7.78 -4.57
C LEU A 136 -9.60 -8.04 -3.36
N ASP A 137 -10.76 -8.64 -3.59
CA ASP A 137 -11.77 -8.84 -2.55
C ASP A 137 -11.48 -10.01 -1.60
N ASN A 138 -10.59 -10.93 -1.96
CA ASN A 138 -10.18 -12.05 -1.12
C ASN A 138 -8.65 -12.16 -1.01
N PRO A 139 -7.97 -11.27 -0.27
CA PRO A 139 -6.50 -11.25 -0.19
C PRO A 139 -5.90 -12.44 0.59
N ARG A 140 -6.67 -13.16 1.42
CA ARG A 140 -6.17 -14.38 2.10
C ARG A 140 -6.11 -15.59 1.19
N GLN A 141 -6.94 -15.60 0.15
CA GLN A 141 -7.06 -16.69 -0.84
C GLN A 141 -7.22 -16.03 -2.21
N SER A 142 -6.14 -15.43 -2.70
CA SER A 142 -6.16 -14.61 -3.92
C SER A 142 -6.65 -15.37 -5.15
N GLU A 143 -6.45 -16.69 -5.19
CA GLU A 143 -6.96 -17.57 -6.24
C GLU A 143 -8.50 -17.69 -6.26
N LYS A 144 -9.17 -17.29 -5.17
CA LYS A 144 -10.64 -17.26 -5.05
C LYS A 144 -11.23 -15.86 -5.16
N ALA A 145 -10.41 -14.87 -5.49
CA ALA A 145 -10.88 -13.51 -5.63
C ALA A 145 -11.84 -13.39 -6.82
N ALA A 146 -13.01 -12.78 -6.58
CA ALA A 146 -13.99 -12.49 -7.62
C ALA A 146 -13.71 -11.14 -8.30
N THR A 147 -13.06 -10.19 -7.59
CA THR A 147 -12.72 -8.88 -8.11
C THR A 147 -11.23 -8.55 -7.90
N HIS A 148 -10.62 -7.94 -8.92
CA HIS A 148 -9.26 -7.40 -8.90
C HIS A 148 -9.35 -5.88 -9.04
N ASP A 149 -9.66 -5.20 -7.94
CA ASP A 149 -10.04 -3.78 -7.94
C ASP A 149 -8.89 -2.85 -8.33
N LEU A 150 -7.66 -3.13 -7.84
CA LEU A 150 -6.45 -2.40 -8.23
C LEU A 150 -6.17 -2.52 -9.73
N ASP A 151 -6.22 -3.74 -10.26
CA ASP A 151 -5.98 -3.99 -11.69
C ASP A 151 -7.02 -3.29 -12.57
N ARG A 152 -8.28 -3.29 -12.14
CA ARG A 152 -9.35 -2.57 -12.83
C ARG A 152 -9.06 -1.08 -12.88
N ALA A 153 -8.75 -0.47 -11.73
CA ALA A 153 -8.45 0.96 -11.64
C ALA A 153 -7.25 1.35 -12.52
N LEU A 154 -6.17 0.58 -12.47
CA LEU A 154 -4.99 0.79 -13.32
C LEU A 154 -5.30 0.65 -14.81
N LYS A 155 -6.07 -0.38 -15.21
CA LYS A 155 -6.48 -0.57 -16.63
C LYS A 155 -7.33 0.58 -17.14
N GLU A 156 -8.31 1.03 -16.36
CA GLU A 156 -9.19 2.13 -16.72
C GLU A 156 -8.39 3.42 -16.90
N TYR A 157 -7.57 3.79 -15.92
CA TYR A 157 -6.75 4.99 -15.97
C TYR A 157 -5.77 4.98 -17.16
N LEU A 158 -5.02 3.88 -17.32
CA LEU A 158 -4.04 3.73 -18.39
C LEU A 158 -4.69 3.67 -19.80
N ALA A 159 -5.98 3.42 -19.89
CA ALA A 159 -6.78 3.52 -21.12
C ALA A 159 -7.36 4.92 -21.34
N GLY A 160 -7.02 5.91 -20.52
CA GLY A 160 -7.55 7.26 -20.57
C GLY A 160 -9.02 7.38 -20.14
N LYS A 161 -9.51 6.40 -19.38
CA LYS A 161 -10.89 6.37 -18.88
C LYS A 161 -10.93 6.79 -17.40
N PRO A 162 -12.06 7.35 -16.94
CA PRO A 162 -12.29 7.56 -15.52
C PRO A 162 -12.24 6.23 -14.76
N VAL A 163 -11.69 6.25 -13.53
CA VAL A 163 -11.76 5.09 -12.62
C VAL A 163 -13.20 4.96 -12.13
N THR A 164 -13.89 3.91 -12.52
CA THR A 164 -15.33 3.74 -12.27
C THR A 164 -15.67 3.49 -10.80
N VAL A 165 -14.78 2.81 -10.07
CA VAL A 165 -14.88 2.61 -8.62
C VAL A 165 -13.57 3.09 -7.99
N PRO A 166 -13.46 4.39 -7.66
CA PRO A 166 -12.21 4.99 -7.21
C PRO A 166 -11.88 4.66 -5.75
N MET A 167 -12.83 4.13 -4.99
CA MET A 167 -12.63 3.76 -3.59
C MET A 167 -13.28 2.42 -3.28
N THR A 168 -12.54 1.55 -2.58
CA THR A 168 -13.06 0.30 -2.00
C THR A 168 -12.58 0.19 -0.56
N ASN A 169 -13.30 -0.58 0.28
CA ASN A 169 -12.85 -0.83 1.64
C ASN A 169 -11.58 -1.70 1.61
N PRO A 170 -10.49 -1.28 2.25
CA PRO A 170 -9.30 -2.11 2.36
C PRO A 170 -9.60 -3.35 3.21
N VAL A 171 -9.17 -4.52 2.73
CA VAL A 171 -9.35 -5.80 3.42
C VAL A 171 -8.01 -6.28 3.94
N GLY A 172 -7.87 -6.35 5.28
CA GLY A 172 -6.60 -6.71 5.91
C GLY A 172 -6.63 -6.59 7.42
N CYS A 173 -5.47 -6.86 8.05
CA CYS A 173 -5.26 -6.56 9.46
C CYS A 173 -5.15 -5.04 9.68
N ASN A 174 -5.52 -4.57 10.86
CA ASN A 174 -5.27 -3.17 11.24
C ASN A 174 -3.77 -2.86 11.21
N VAL A 175 -3.40 -1.65 10.80
CA VAL A 175 -2.05 -1.11 11.05
C VAL A 175 -1.75 -1.21 12.55
N LYS A 176 -0.55 -1.66 12.91
CA LYS A 176 -0.13 -1.82 14.31
C LYS A 176 0.50 -0.53 14.80
N TRP A 177 -0.30 0.27 15.49
CA TRP A 177 0.12 1.57 16.00
C TRP A 177 0.96 1.44 17.28
N GLU A 178 2.03 2.21 17.37
CA GLU A 178 2.90 2.25 18.54
C GLU A 178 2.12 2.65 19.80
N GLY A 179 2.30 1.91 20.89
CA GLY A 179 1.62 2.16 22.15
C GLY A 179 0.12 1.88 22.15
N ARG A 180 -0.39 1.18 21.14
CA ARG A 180 -1.80 0.80 21.00
C ARG A 180 -1.98 -0.71 20.98
N ASP A 181 -3.20 -1.14 21.31
CA ASP A 181 -3.61 -2.54 21.12
C ASP A 181 -3.51 -2.97 19.65
N ALA A 182 -3.20 -4.23 19.42
CA ALA A 182 -3.05 -4.79 18.05
C ALA A 182 -4.30 -4.65 17.16
N HIS A 183 -5.47 -4.47 17.76
CA HIS A 183 -6.76 -4.30 17.06
C HIS A 183 -7.27 -2.87 17.10
N TRP A 184 -6.50 -1.95 17.68
CA TRP A 184 -6.91 -0.55 17.76
C TRP A 184 -7.08 0.07 16.38
N MET A 185 -8.11 0.89 16.24
CA MET A 185 -8.36 1.76 15.10
C MET A 185 -8.77 3.14 15.57
N PRO A 186 -8.45 4.21 14.82
CA PRO A 186 -9.04 5.53 15.09
C PRO A 186 -10.57 5.47 15.02
N ALA A 187 -11.24 6.19 15.93
CA ALA A 187 -12.72 6.21 15.98
C ALA A 187 -13.31 6.69 14.64
N GLU A 188 -12.65 7.65 14.00
CA GLU A 188 -13.05 8.23 12.71
C GLU A 188 -12.93 7.23 11.54
N ALA A 189 -12.24 6.12 11.76
CA ALA A 189 -12.07 5.07 10.76
C ALA A 189 -13.14 3.98 10.84
N CYS A 190 -13.92 3.93 11.94
CA CYS A 190 -14.92 2.87 12.17
C CYS A 190 -16.05 2.88 11.14
N ASP A 191 -16.34 4.02 10.52
CA ASP A 191 -17.39 4.16 9.50
C ASP A 191 -16.95 3.67 8.10
N LEU A 192 -15.69 3.26 7.94
CA LEU A 192 -15.10 2.83 6.67
C LEU A 192 -14.88 1.31 6.60
N VAL A 193 -15.41 0.55 7.57
CA VAL A 193 -15.14 -0.90 7.70
C VAL A 193 -16.43 -1.71 7.55
#